data_5a911c0981cf27e91264b327de7a65a2
#
_entry.id   5a911c0981cf27e91264b327de7a65a2
#
_cell.length_a   1.000
_cell.length_b   1.000
_cell.length_c   1.000
_cell.angle_alpha   90.00
_cell.angle_beta   90.00
_cell.angle_gamma   90.00
#
_symmetry.space_group_name_H-M   'P 1'
#
loop_
_entity.id
_entity.type
_entity.pdbx_description
1 polymer ?
#
loop_
_entity_poly.entity_id
_entity_poly.type
_entity_poly.pdbx_seq_one_letter_code
_entity_poly.pdbx_strand_id
1 'polypeptide(L)'
;MLPFCNNLRSAEAKNEITPTENGIIRVMCTPEMYELTTKWANEFASANPVYKIEVIVTEYNTFTTDVTESIGITTEKSLPNVMPGKFWNLVAAREIMVPIMNVKSPYFAEIQRNGLNAMQFNRIFEYVNNSKNGFLEMNAKKVPVNIYVADNESVKLGLSRFLSASDFTSIRIKYMKTEEVITAIQKDPIGIGFANAADILGFESQQLPAGICLLPIDKNSNGKLDATENIYRNGSDFTHGVWLGKFPNVLITNVYVVGNGQVSDEKELAFISWILTDGQTKLNNSGYMALAAGENQSHLAMFQPITKDQPIETNNYASGLILALFVVIAFGVLTTALLKAFGSSKQTLDEDIIAPAFSFDENSLNMPKGLFFDKTHTWAFMEQDGKVKVGLDDFLQHVTGLITRVEMKNPGTEVRKGEILFSIIQNGKQLNISSPISGKITEKNSDLIANSSMMNSSPYVKGWVYKIEPDHWLSDIKQLNMPETNQKWLRNEFSRLKDFIAGALNLSSPQFAQIVLQEGGALKDNILADFGPEAWEDFQTKFLDMNK
;
A
#
# COMPACT_ATOMS: atom_id res chain seq x y z
N MET A 1 49.64 -61.54 -20.74
CA MET A 1 49.20 -60.44 -21.60
C MET A 1 47.87 -59.92 -21.06
N LEU A 2 47.89 -58.84 -20.34
CA LEU A 2 46.74 -58.13 -19.83
C LEU A 2 46.69 -56.81 -20.56
N PRO A 3 45.51 -56.25 -20.95
CA PRO A 3 45.39 -54.85 -21.18
C PRO A 3 44.64 -54.17 -20.04
N PHE A 4 45.25 -53.07 -19.56
CA PHE A 4 44.70 -52.10 -18.67
C PHE A 4 43.49 -51.40 -19.28
N CYS A 5 42.33 -51.38 -18.58
CA CYS A 5 41.25 -50.45 -18.79
C CYS A 5 41.44 -49.20 -17.90
N ASN A 6 41.74 -48.07 -18.51
CA ASN A 6 41.72 -46.76 -17.89
C ASN A 6 40.27 -46.28 -17.75
N ASN A 7 39.75 -46.18 -16.55
CA ASN A 7 38.55 -45.42 -16.21
C ASN A 7 38.92 -43.95 -16.08
N LEU A 8 38.63 -43.17 -17.10
CA LEU A 8 38.57 -41.69 -17.01
C LEU A 8 37.25 -41.31 -16.33
N ARG A 9 37.28 -41.04 -15.05
CA ARG A 9 36.25 -40.23 -14.39
C ARG A 9 36.49 -38.79 -14.79
N SER A 10 35.59 -38.21 -15.57
CA SER A 10 35.47 -36.77 -15.76
C SER A 10 34.98 -36.17 -14.46
N ALA A 11 35.85 -35.48 -13.74
CA ALA A 11 35.48 -34.57 -12.67
C ALA A 11 34.86 -33.34 -13.36
N GLU A 12 33.56 -33.17 -13.23
CA GLU A 12 32.91 -31.87 -13.46
C GLU A 12 33.46 -30.92 -12.41
N ALA A 13 34.37 -30.06 -12.83
CA ALA A 13 34.80 -28.92 -12.05
C ALA A 13 33.59 -27.96 -12.00
N LYS A 14 32.91 -27.90 -10.87
CA LYS A 14 32.09 -26.74 -10.50
C LYS A 14 33.04 -25.54 -10.52
N ASN A 15 32.94 -24.72 -11.53
CA ASN A 15 33.53 -23.38 -11.51
C ASN A 15 32.84 -22.58 -10.40
N GLU A 16 33.39 -22.55 -9.22
CA GLU A 16 33.08 -21.55 -8.21
C GLU A 16 33.54 -20.20 -8.78
N ILE A 17 32.57 -19.40 -9.21
CA ILE A 17 32.81 -18.02 -9.66
C ILE A 17 33.16 -17.24 -8.37
N THR A 18 34.44 -17.02 -8.14
CA THR A 18 34.90 -16.12 -7.07
C THR A 18 34.62 -14.69 -7.50
N PRO A 19 33.93 -13.89 -6.65
CA PRO A 19 33.71 -12.46 -6.95
C PRO A 19 35.04 -11.75 -7.13
N THR A 20 35.16 -10.97 -8.20
CA THR A 20 36.30 -10.07 -8.40
C THR A 20 36.18 -8.89 -7.44
N GLU A 21 37.28 -8.17 -7.09
CA GLU A 21 37.23 -6.95 -6.25
C GLU A 21 36.20 -5.92 -6.76
N ASN A 22 35.96 -5.89 -8.05
CA ASN A 22 34.93 -5.03 -8.68
C ASN A 22 33.48 -5.49 -8.43
N GLY A 23 33.25 -6.68 -7.88
CA GLY A 23 31.90 -7.23 -7.58
C GLY A 23 31.42 -7.00 -6.15
N ILE A 24 32.16 -6.26 -5.31
CA ILE A 24 31.77 -6.01 -3.92
C ILE A 24 30.85 -4.78 -3.83
N ILE A 25 29.69 -4.96 -3.18
CA ILE A 25 28.74 -3.90 -2.85
C ILE A 25 28.81 -3.70 -1.33
N ARG A 26 29.07 -2.49 -0.86
CA ARG A 26 29.04 -2.14 0.55
C ARG A 26 27.69 -1.54 0.91
N VAL A 27 27.02 -2.12 1.89
CA VAL A 27 25.73 -1.66 2.38
C VAL A 27 25.84 -1.34 3.86
N MET A 28 25.66 -0.08 4.20
CA MET A 28 25.58 0.35 5.59
C MET A 28 24.18 0.12 6.15
N CYS A 29 24.07 -0.25 7.40
CA CYS A 29 22.76 -0.36 8.06
C CYS A 29 22.83 0.05 9.52
N THR A 30 21.72 0.56 10.03
CA THR A 30 21.56 0.76 11.48
C THR A 30 21.38 -0.60 12.19
N PRO A 31 21.67 -0.68 13.49
CA PRO A 31 21.67 -1.96 14.20
C PRO A 31 20.39 -2.78 14.05
N GLU A 32 19.21 -2.12 14.09
CA GLU A 32 17.91 -2.77 13.95
C GLU A 32 17.64 -3.29 12.53
N MET A 33 18.33 -2.76 11.52
CA MET A 33 18.18 -3.18 10.12
C MET A 33 19.15 -4.29 9.71
N TYR A 34 20.04 -4.73 10.62
CA TYR A 34 21.07 -5.69 10.29
C TYR A 34 20.52 -7.03 9.77
N GLU A 35 19.49 -7.56 10.42
CA GLU A 35 18.90 -8.85 10.04
C GLU A 35 18.24 -8.78 8.66
N LEU A 36 17.41 -7.77 8.41
CA LEU A 36 16.76 -7.55 7.11
C LEU A 36 17.80 -7.32 6.00
N THR A 37 18.81 -6.46 6.28
CA THR A 37 19.87 -6.14 5.31
C THR A 37 20.68 -7.38 4.96
N THR A 38 21.04 -8.19 5.96
CA THR A 38 21.79 -9.43 5.76
C THR A 38 20.99 -10.45 4.96
N LYS A 39 19.70 -10.57 5.23
CA LYS A 39 18.82 -11.45 4.47
C LYS A 39 18.74 -11.01 3.00
N TRP A 40 18.47 -9.75 2.73
CA TRP A 40 18.46 -9.23 1.36
C TRP A 40 19.80 -9.41 0.66
N ALA A 41 20.91 -9.16 1.37
CA ALA A 41 22.25 -9.36 0.84
C ALA A 41 22.51 -10.82 0.41
N ASN A 42 22.14 -11.78 1.26
CA ASN A 42 22.32 -13.20 0.98
C ASN A 42 21.45 -13.69 -0.16
N GLU A 43 20.18 -13.29 -0.19
CA GLU A 43 19.24 -13.65 -1.25
C GLU A 43 19.65 -13.05 -2.61
N PHE A 44 20.07 -11.79 -2.62
CA PHE A 44 20.60 -11.14 -3.82
C PHE A 44 21.86 -11.83 -4.34
N ALA A 45 22.85 -12.09 -3.46
CA ALA A 45 24.07 -12.76 -3.83
C ALA A 45 23.83 -14.19 -4.35
N SER A 46 22.84 -14.89 -3.77
CA SER A 46 22.43 -16.22 -4.23
C SER A 46 21.84 -16.20 -5.64
N ALA A 47 21.07 -15.16 -5.96
CA ALA A 47 20.49 -14.94 -7.29
C ALA A 47 21.52 -14.38 -8.29
N ASN A 48 22.54 -13.68 -7.81
CA ASN A 48 23.54 -12.96 -8.61
C ASN A 48 24.97 -13.31 -8.12
N PRO A 49 25.52 -14.50 -8.43
CA PRO A 49 26.80 -14.99 -7.85
C PRO A 49 28.03 -14.15 -8.20
N VAL A 50 27.91 -13.23 -9.15
CA VAL A 50 28.98 -12.30 -9.55
C VAL A 50 29.21 -11.22 -8.48
N TYR A 51 28.17 -10.95 -7.65
CA TYR A 51 28.22 -9.90 -6.63
C TYR A 51 28.36 -10.50 -5.21
N LYS A 52 29.09 -9.80 -4.38
CA LYS A 52 29.19 -10.03 -2.95
C LYS A 52 28.74 -8.77 -2.22
N ILE A 53 27.86 -8.89 -1.22
CA ILE A 53 27.48 -7.75 -0.39
C ILE A 53 28.19 -7.83 0.95
N GLU A 54 28.81 -6.73 1.33
CA GLU A 54 29.37 -6.53 2.68
C GLU A 54 28.44 -5.63 3.46
N VAL A 55 27.81 -6.19 4.50
CA VAL A 55 26.92 -5.44 5.39
C VAL A 55 27.73 -4.85 6.55
N ILE A 56 27.65 -3.54 6.73
CA ILE A 56 28.38 -2.77 7.73
C ILE A 56 27.38 -2.12 8.68
N VAL A 57 27.43 -2.48 9.95
CA VAL A 57 26.59 -1.84 10.97
C VAL A 57 27.18 -0.50 11.38
N THR A 58 26.36 0.55 11.38
CA THR A 58 26.76 1.93 11.67
C THR A 58 25.85 2.51 12.76
N GLU A 59 26.43 3.29 13.65
CA GLU A 59 25.70 3.98 14.72
C GLU A 59 24.70 5.02 14.16
N TYR A 60 23.56 5.21 14.83
CA TYR A 60 22.50 6.12 14.40
C TYR A 60 22.99 7.55 14.14
N ASN A 61 23.90 8.06 14.99
CA ASN A 61 24.35 9.45 14.94
C ASN A 61 25.32 9.73 13.78
N THR A 62 26.01 8.70 13.31
CA THR A 62 27.02 8.82 12.24
C THR A 62 26.51 8.26 10.91
N PHE A 63 25.36 7.60 10.90
CA PHE A 63 24.84 6.91 9.74
C PHE A 63 24.81 7.77 8.46
N THR A 64 24.30 9.00 8.53
CA THR A 64 24.22 9.90 7.36
C THR A 64 25.55 10.45 6.92
N THR A 65 26.57 10.51 7.79
CA THR A 65 27.94 10.91 7.44
C THR A 65 28.73 9.74 6.87
N ASP A 66 28.43 8.52 7.31
CA ASP A 66 29.12 7.31 6.88
C ASP A 66 28.63 6.82 5.51
N VAL A 67 27.36 7.09 5.15
CA VAL A 67 26.77 6.80 3.83
C VAL A 67 27.16 7.86 2.80
N THR A 68 28.46 8.10 2.60
CA THR A 68 28.95 9.09 1.63
C THR A 68 29.28 8.50 0.26
N GLU A 69 29.71 7.23 0.22
CA GLU A 69 30.16 6.52 -0.98
C GLU A 69 29.53 5.12 -1.11
N SER A 70 28.40 4.89 -0.43
CA SER A 70 27.71 3.61 -0.39
C SER A 70 26.21 3.82 -0.20
N ILE A 71 25.43 2.75 -0.38
CA ILE A 71 24.01 2.75 -0.02
C ILE A 71 23.84 2.37 1.45
N GLY A 72 22.77 2.88 2.07
CA GLY A 72 22.43 2.58 3.45
C GLY A 72 21.00 2.07 3.59
N ILE A 73 20.76 1.27 4.63
CA ILE A 73 19.41 0.81 5.01
C ILE A 73 19.14 1.22 6.45
N THR A 74 18.05 1.96 6.66
CA THR A 74 17.71 2.54 7.96
C THR A 74 16.22 2.77 8.15
N THR A 75 15.84 3.22 9.33
CA THR A 75 14.49 3.67 9.66
C THR A 75 14.39 5.20 9.70
N GLU A 76 13.19 5.73 9.91
CA GLU A 76 12.95 7.18 9.98
C GLU A 76 13.83 7.89 11.02
N LYS A 77 14.23 7.20 12.08
CA LYS A 77 14.99 7.78 13.20
C LYS A 77 16.34 8.34 12.79
N SER A 78 17.02 7.67 11.86
CA SER A 78 18.36 8.08 11.41
C SER A 78 18.35 9.01 10.21
N LEU A 79 17.17 9.35 9.72
CA LEU A 79 17.05 10.34 8.64
C LEU A 79 17.20 11.75 9.20
N PRO A 80 17.96 12.63 8.56
CA PRO A 80 18.06 14.03 8.95
C PRO A 80 16.73 14.75 8.68
N ASN A 81 16.36 15.68 9.57
CA ASN A 81 15.16 16.51 9.38
C ASN A 81 15.23 17.38 8.12
N VAL A 82 16.44 17.72 7.69
CA VAL A 82 16.71 18.43 6.45
C VAL A 82 17.73 17.62 5.67
N MET A 83 17.36 17.19 4.46
CA MET A 83 18.25 16.40 3.60
C MET A 83 19.46 17.23 3.16
N PRO A 84 20.70 16.83 3.49
CA PRO A 84 21.88 17.56 3.10
C PRO A 84 22.21 17.34 1.62
N GLY A 85 22.22 18.41 0.84
CA GLY A 85 22.79 18.44 -0.50
C GLY A 85 22.19 17.43 -1.49
N LYS A 86 22.96 16.39 -1.82
CA LYS A 86 22.59 15.34 -2.78
C LYS A 86 22.05 14.07 -2.14
N PHE A 87 21.77 14.10 -0.86
CA PHE A 87 21.25 12.94 -0.14
C PHE A 87 19.84 12.60 -0.62
N TRP A 88 19.58 11.33 -0.90
CA TRP A 88 18.28 10.83 -1.31
C TRP A 88 17.86 9.66 -0.41
N ASN A 89 16.56 9.43 -0.31
CA ASN A 89 15.98 8.26 0.33
C ASN A 89 14.79 7.75 -0.49
N LEU A 90 14.54 6.46 -0.34
CA LEU A 90 13.33 5.82 -0.84
C LEU A 90 12.84 4.81 0.20
N VAL A 91 11.52 4.66 0.31
CA VAL A 91 10.93 3.61 1.15
C VAL A 91 11.16 2.27 0.46
N ALA A 92 11.69 1.29 1.21
CA ALA A 92 11.98 -0.06 0.71
C ALA A 92 11.14 -1.14 1.38
N ALA A 93 10.67 -0.90 2.60
CA ALA A 93 9.82 -1.80 3.38
C ALA A 93 9.13 -1.01 4.48
N ARG A 94 8.29 -1.68 5.27
CA ARG A 94 7.73 -1.10 6.50
C ARG A 94 7.82 -2.09 7.64
N GLU A 95 8.23 -1.60 8.81
CA GLU A 95 8.16 -2.31 10.08
C GLU A 95 6.79 -2.12 10.72
N ILE A 96 6.35 -3.12 11.48
CA ILE A 96 5.04 -3.12 12.14
C ILE A 96 5.27 -3.31 13.63
N MET A 97 4.96 -2.31 14.44
CA MET A 97 4.96 -2.45 15.90
C MET A 97 3.68 -3.12 16.35
N VAL A 98 3.80 -4.18 17.16
CA VAL A 98 2.67 -4.98 17.66
C VAL A 98 2.63 -5.04 19.17
N PRO A 99 1.44 -4.92 19.79
CA PRO A 99 1.23 -5.30 21.17
C PRO A 99 1.03 -6.82 21.27
N ILE A 100 1.63 -7.42 22.29
CA ILE A 100 1.53 -8.85 22.61
C ILE A 100 1.10 -9.07 24.04
N MET A 101 0.50 -10.22 24.32
CA MET A 101 0.06 -10.61 25.66
C MET A 101 0.24 -12.11 25.92
N ASN A 102 0.17 -12.50 27.19
CA ASN A 102 0.17 -13.90 27.59
C ASN A 102 -1.18 -14.57 27.30
N VAL A 103 -1.17 -15.74 26.67
CA VAL A 103 -2.40 -16.53 26.41
C VAL A 103 -3.13 -16.99 27.68
N LYS A 104 -2.42 -17.03 28.83
CA LYS A 104 -2.99 -17.36 30.14
C LYS A 104 -3.53 -16.14 30.89
N SER A 105 -3.61 -14.97 30.22
CA SER A 105 -4.15 -13.78 30.85
C SER A 105 -5.58 -14.02 31.34
N PRO A 106 -5.92 -13.61 32.57
CA PRO A 106 -7.29 -13.69 33.05
C PRO A 106 -8.28 -12.84 32.22
N TYR A 107 -7.75 -11.92 31.41
CA TYR A 107 -8.51 -11.01 30.55
C TYR A 107 -8.49 -11.43 29.08
N PHE A 108 -7.87 -12.55 28.76
CA PHE A 108 -7.66 -13.02 27.39
C PHE A 108 -8.95 -13.03 26.56
N ALA A 109 -10.00 -13.70 27.07
CA ALA A 109 -11.24 -13.85 26.33
C ALA A 109 -11.97 -12.51 26.05
N GLU A 110 -11.84 -11.56 26.97
CA GLU A 110 -12.45 -10.23 26.82
C GLU A 110 -11.66 -9.38 25.83
N ILE A 111 -10.32 -9.35 25.94
CA ILE A 111 -9.44 -8.63 25.04
C ILE A 111 -9.54 -9.20 23.61
N GLN A 112 -9.60 -10.52 23.46
CA GLN A 112 -9.76 -11.16 22.13
C GLN A 112 -11.10 -10.85 21.46
N ARG A 113 -12.13 -10.53 22.23
CA ARG A 113 -13.46 -10.16 21.71
C ARG A 113 -13.56 -8.68 21.38
N ASN A 114 -13.01 -7.85 22.24
CA ASN A 114 -13.26 -6.41 22.20
C ASN A 114 -12.07 -5.62 21.63
N GLY A 115 -10.86 -6.15 21.66
CA GLY A 115 -9.64 -5.39 21.43
C GLY A 115 -9.36 -4.35 22.51
N LEU A 116 -8.28 -3.61 22.38
CA LEU A 116 -8.00 -2.40 23.13
C LEU A 116 -7.83 -1.23 22.17
N ASN A 117 -8.48 -0.10 22.43
CA ASN A 117 -8.32 1.10 21.63
C ASN A 117 -7.19 2.01 22.13
N ALA A 118 -6.80 3.01 21.34
CA ALA A 118 -5.72 3.94 21.64
C ALA A 118 -5.94 4.68 22.99
N MET A 119 -7.17 5.03 23.35
CA MET A 119 -7.49 5.69 24.61
C MET A 119 -7.21 4.77 25.81
N GLN A 120 -7.53 3.49 25.72
CA GLN A 120 -7.24 2.52 26.78
C GLN A 120 -5.74 2.33 26.96
N PHE A 121 -4.98 2.25 25.86
CA PHE A 121 -3.51 2.24 25.94
C PHE A 121 -2.96 3.53 26.58
N ASN A 122 -3.43 4.71 26.18
CA ASN A 122 -3.03 5.97 26.81
C ASN A 122 -3.23 5.95 28.32
N ARG A 123 -4.40 5.51 28.80
CA ARG A 123 -4.68 5.40 30.24
C ARG A 123 -3.73 4.44 30.95
N ILE A 124 -3.40 3.29 30.33
CA ILE A 124 -2.42 2.34 30.90
C ILE A 124 -1.08 3.04 31.11
N PHE A 125 -0.58 3.77 30.12
CA PHE A 125 0.70 4.46 30.18
C PHE A 125 0.70 5.64 31.15
N GLU A 126 -0.39 6.40 31.26
CA GLU A 126 -0.56 7.42 32.28
C GLU A 126 -0.46 6.85 33.69
N TYR A 127 -1.07 5.69 33.95
CA TYR A 127 -0.95 5.02 35.24
C TYR A 127 0.47 4.50 35.52
N VAL A 128 1.15 3.95 34.53
CA VAL A 128 2.56 3.52 34.65
C VAL A 128 3.46 4.70 35.03
N ASN A 129 3.21 5.88 34.50
CA ASN A 129 3.96 7.09 34.81
C ASN A 129 3.73 7.60 36.24
N ASN A 130 2.50 7.49 36.74
CA ASN A 130 2.08 7.99 38.04
C ASN A 130 2.20 6.96 39.19
N SER A 131 2.27 5.65 38.85
CA SER A 131 2.37 4.55 39.81
C SER A 131 3.28 3.45 39.26
N LYS A 132 3.72 2.50 40.12
CA LYS A 132 4.60 1.40 39.66
C LYS A 132 3.95 0.42 38.68
N ASN A 133 2.61 0.36 38.63
CA ASN A 133 1.85 -0.58 37.82
C ASN A 133 0.85 0.19 36.96
N GLY A 134 0.65 -0.21 35.69
CA GLY A 134 -0.43 0.23 34.85
C GLY A 134 -1.77 -0.39 35.30
N PHE A 135 -2.86 0.24 34.89
CA PHE A 135 -4.20 -0.29 35.12
C PHE A 135 -5.00 -0.22 33.81
N LEU A 136 -5.67 -1.31 33.50
CA LEU A 136 -6.63 -1.38 32.42
C LEU A 136 -8.05 -1.34 33.02
N GLU A 137 -8.92 -0.52 32.47
CA GLU A 137 -10.35 -0.50 32.85
C GLU A 137 -11.12 -1.51 32.00
N MET A 138 -11.63 -2.55 32.66
CA MET A 138 -12.45 -3.59 32.04
C MET A 138 -13.70 -3.81 32.88
N ASN A 139 -14.87 -3.76 32.25
CA ASN A 139 -16.17 -3.91 32.95
C ASN A 139 -16.30 -3.04 34.21
N ALA A 140 -15.89 -1.77 34.12
CA ALA A 140 -15.84 -0.79 35.21
C ALA A 140 -14.94 -1.20 36.40
N LYS A 141 -14.03 -2.17 36.21
CA LYS A 141 -13.02 -2.55 37.20
C LYS A 141 -11.63 -2.16 36.70
N LYS A 142 -10.81 -1.63 37.62
CA LYS A 142 -9.38 -1.40 37.39
C LYS A 142 -8.62 -2.71 37.60
N VAL A 143 -7.96 -3.19 36.56
CA VAL A 143 -7.16 -4.42 36.60
C VAL A 143 -5.70 -4.07 36.38
N PRO A 144 -4.75 -4.60 37.19
CA PRO A 144 -3.34 -4.29 37.06
C PRO A 144 -2.79 -4.89 35.77
N VAL A 145 -1.89 -4.15 35.12
CA VAL A 145 -1.11 -4.63 33.97
C VAL A 145 0.34 -4.18 34.10
N ASN A 146 1.27 -5.00 33.63
CA ASN A 146 2.68 -4.67 33.54
C ASN A 146 3.05 -4.41 32.08
N ILE A 147 3.87 -3.40 31.83
CA ILE A 147 4.28 -3.00 30.48
C ILE A 147 5.75 -3.36 30.23
N TYR A 148 6.00 -4.00 29.10
CA TYR A 148 7.31 -4.40 28.61
C TYR A 148 7.50 -3.88 27.20
N VAL A 149 8.55 -3.12 26.92
CA VAL A 149 8.78 -2.49 25.63
C VAL A 149 10.14 -2.87 25.09
N ALA A 150 10.20 -3.32 23.85
CA ALA A 150 11.45 -3.63 23.18
C ALA A 150 12.29 -2.35 23.00
N ASP A 151 13.60 -2.46 23.27
CA ASP A 151 14.57 -1.38 23.06
C ASP A 151 14.93 -1.30 21.57
N ASN A 152 13.97 -0.80 20.80
CA ASN A 152 14.05 -0.63 19.36
C ASN A 152 13.46 0.74 19.00
N GLU A 153 14.15 1.51 18.18
CA GLU A 153 13.77 2.91 17.87
C GLU A 153 12.46 2.99 17.09
N SER A 154 12.17 2.04 16.20
CA SER A 154 10.89 1.99 15.48
C SER A 154 9.72 1.69 16.41
N VAL A 155 9.92 0.81 17.41
CA VAL A 155 8.92 0.52 18.45
C VAL A 155 8.64 1.76 19.29
N LYS A 156 9.68 2.46 19.73
CA LYS A 156 9.55 3.72 20.49
C LYS A 156 8.80 4.79 19.67
N LEU A 157 9.16 4.94 18.39
CA LEU A 157 8.53 5.90 17.48
C LEU A 157 7.05 5.57 17.23
N GLY A 158 6.75 4.31 16.89
CA GLY A 158 5.39 3.84 16.69
C GLY A 158 4.52 4.02 17.93
N LEU A 159 5.05 3.68 19.10
CA LEU A 159 4.36 3.83 20.39
C LEU A 159 4.10 5.30 20.73
N SER A 160 5.08 6.18 20.53
CA SER A 160 4.95 7.64 20.73
C SER A 160 3.83 8.24 19.84
N ARG A 161 3.77 7.84 18.58
CA ARG A 161 2.71 8.26 17.64
C ARG A 161 1.34 7.73 18.06
N PHE A 162 1.28 6.46 18.43
CA PHE A 162 0.03 5.79 18.80
C PHE A 162 -0.59 6.41 20.07
N LEU A 163 0.25 6.79 21.03
CA LEU A 163 -0.18 7.42 22.27
C LEU A 163 -0.29 8.95 22.14
N SER A 164 -0.02 9.53 20.97
CA SER A 164 -0.01 11.00 20.76
C SER A 164 0.82 11.75 21.80
N ALA A 165 1.86 11.10 22.33
CA ALA A 165 2.71 11.63 23.39
C ALA A 165 3.93 12.33 22.79
N SER A 166 4.04 13.64 22.94
CA SER A 166 5.16 14.44 22.45
C SER A 166 6.49 14.16 23.17
N ASP A 167 6.42 13.66 24.41
CA ASP A 167 7.59 13.32 25.21
C ASP A 167 7.43 11.94 25.87
N PHE A 168 7.77 10.90 25.10
CA PHE A 168 7.71 9.52 25.55
C PHE A 168 8.88 9.15 26.49
N THR A 169 9.93 9.98 26.51
CA THR A 169 11.13 9.75 27.34
C THR A 169 10.88 9.99 28.83
N SER A 170 9.84 10.76 29.16
CA SER A 170 9.46 11.05 30.56
C SER A 170 8.70 9.90 31.23
N ILE A 171 8.21 8.90 30.46
CA ILE A 171 7.47 7.76 31.00
C ILE A 171 8.47 6.75 31.58
N ARG A 172 8.21 6.26 32.80
CA ARG A 172 9.05 5.27 33.52
C ARG A 172 8.91 3.86 32.90
N ILE A 173 9.25 3.72 31.63
CA ILE A 173 9.23 2.43 30.92
C ILE A 173 10.63 1.82 30.99
N LYS A 174 10.69 0.53 31.29
CA LYS A 174 11.91 -0.25 31.17
C LYS A 174 11.99 -0.82 29.76
N TYR A 175 12.93 -0.30 28.98
CA TYR A 175 13.27 -0.87 27.68
C TYR A 175 14.17 -2.08 27.87
N MET A 176 13.95 -3.12 27.09
CA MET A 176 14.70 -4.38 27.15
C MET A 176 14.80 -5.01 25.76
N LYS A 177 15.70 -5.98 25.58
CA LYS A 177 15.80 -6.71 24.31
C LYS A 177 14.49 -7.45 24.01
N THR A 178 14.18 -7.65 22.73
CA THR A 178 12.93 -8.31 22.30
C THR A 178 12.79 -9.71 22.92
N GLU A 179 13.86 -10.49 23.03
CA GLU A 179 13.84 -11.82 23.64
C GLU A 179 13.51 -11.77 25.16
N GLU A 180 13.93 -10.69 25.81
CA GLU A 180 13.59 -10.45 27.23
C GLU A 180 12.11 -10.05 27.36
N VAL A 181 11.56 -9.25 26.42
CA VAL A 181 10.11 -8.92 26.36
C VAL A 181 9.30 -10.19 26.19
N ILE A 182 9.65 -11.05 25.24
CA ILE A 182 8.99 -12.35 25.01
C ILE A 182 9.00 -13.18 26.29
N THR A 183 10.17 -13.32 26.91
CA THR A 183 10.34 -14.11 28.16
C THR A 183 9.54 -13.52 29.31
N ALA A 184 9.49 -12.19 29.44
CA ALA A 184 8.71 -11.51 30.46
C ALA A 184 7.20 -11.76 30.28
N ILE A 185 6.69 -11.61 29.06
CA ILE A 185 5.28 -11.87 28.74
C ILE A 185 4.91 -13.34 28.98
N GLN A 186 5.76 -14.30 28.62
CA GLN A 186 5.53 -15.73 28.90
C GLN A 186 5.36 -16.02 30.38
N LYS A 187 6.06 -15.29 31.25
CA LYS A 187 6.06 -15.48 32.72
C LYS A 187 4.99 -14.65 33.44
N ASP A 188 4.49 -13.58 32.80
CA ASP A 188 3.58 -12.63 33.41
C ASP A 188 2.18 -12.68 32.74
N PRO A 189 1.17 -13.31 33.39
CA PRO A 189 -0.19 -13.37 32.85
C PRO A 189 -0.91 -12.02 32.69
N ILE A 190 -0.43 -10.97 33.37
CA ILE A 190 -0.99 -9.60 33.27
C ILE A 190 -0.11 -8.66 32.45
N GLY A 191 0.93 -9.20 31.82
CA GLY A 191 1.89 -8.45 31.01
C GLY A 191 1.33 -8.07 29.63
N ILE A 192 1.64 -6.85 29.20
CA ILE A 192 1.46 -6.38 27.83
C ILE A 192 2.84 -5.98 27.30
N GLY A 193 3.26 -6.57 26.20
CA GLY A 193 4.53 -6.32 25.54
C GLY A 193 4.34 -5.52 24.25
N PHE A 194 5.36 -4.75 23.84
CA PHE A 194 5.41 -4.05 22.57
C PHE A 194 6.73 -4.36 21.88
N ALA A 195 6.67 -4.87 20.66
CA ALA A 195 7.85 -5.22 19.87
C ALA A 195 7.53 -5.11 18.36
N ASN A 196 8.53 -5.29 17.50
CA ASN A 196 8.29 -5.40 16.07
C ASN A 196 7.73 -6.77 15.69
N ALA A 197 6.82 -6.81 14.74
CA ALA A 197 6.22 -8.04 14.25
C ALA A 197 7.27 -8.99 13.65
N ALA A 198 8.29 -8.47 12.99
CA ALA A 198 9.38 -9.25 12.43
C ALA A 198 10.12 -10.06 13.50
N ASP A 199 10.40 -9.43 14.66
CA ASP A 199 11.10 -10.07 15.77
C ASP A 199 10.23 -11.13 16.48
N ILE A 200 8.90 -10.95 16.47
CA ILE A 200 7.96 -11.85 17.17
C ILE A 200 7.53 -13.02 16.29
N LEU A 201 7.27 -12.78 15.00
CA LEU A 201 6.76 -13.81 14.07
C LEU A 201 7.90 -14.66 13.48
N GLY A 202 9.12 -14.12 13.47
CA GLY A 202 10.27 -14.72 12.79
C GLY A 202 10.12 -14.70 11.27
N PHE A 203 11.24 -14.61 10.57
CA PHE A 203 11.28 -14.43 9.12
C PHE A 203 10.66 -15.56 8.29
N GLU A 204 10.58 -16.77 8.83
CA GLU A 204 10.16 -17.95 8.06
C GLU A 204 8.95 -18.67 8.64
N SER A 205 8.79 -18.64 9.96
CA SER A 205 7.81 -19.50 10.63
C SER A 205 6.40 -18.91 10.68
N GLN A 206 6.26 -17.60 10.71
CA GLN A 206 5.01 -16.87 11.02
C GLN A 206 4.28 -17.38 12.29
N GLN A 207 5.00 -18.07 13.13
CA GLN A 207 4.46 -18.62 14.35
C GLN A 207 4.87 -17.77 15.53
N LEU A 208 3.88 -17.42 16.33
CA LEU A 208 4.13 -16.74 17.59
C LEU A 208 4.86 -17.69 18.56
N PRO A 209 5.79 -17.18 19.39
CA PRO A 209 6.38 -17.96 20.45
C PRO A 209 5.31 -18.56 21.37
N ALA A 210 5.55 -19.79 21.85
CA ALA A 210 4.60 -20.48 22.70
C ALA A 210 4.20 -19.64 23.92
N GLY A 211 2.94 -19.58 24.24
CA GLY A 211 2.42 -18.89 25.43
C GLY A 211 2.15 -17.39 25.25
N ILE A 212 2.41 -16.83 24.06
CA ILE A 212 2.04 -15.45 23.73
C ILE A 212 1.09 -15.39 22.53
N CYS A 213 0.36 -14.30 22.44
CA CYS A 213 -0.47 -13.97 21.28
C CYS A 213 -0.39 -12.48 20.98
N LEU A 214 -0.77 -12.11 19.76
CA LEU A 214 -1.00 -10.71 19.40
C LEU A 214 -2.18 -10.18 20.21
N LEU A 215 -2.07 -8.97 20.73
CA LEU A 215 -3.14 -8.29 21.42
C LEU A 215 -3.95 -7.49 20.39
N PRO A 216 -5.24 -7.79 20.22
CA PRO A 216 -6.08 -7.10 19.25
C PRO A 216 -6.27 -5.62 19.57
N ILE A 217 -6.24 -4.78 18.53
CA ILE A 217 -6.51 -3.35 18.62
C ILE A 217 -7.90 -3.08 18.03
N ASP A 218 -8.77 -2.47 18.83
CA ASP A 218 -10.01 -1.86 18.40
C ASP A 218 -9.68 -0.51 17.76
N LYS A 219 -9.49 -0.51 16.45
CA LYS A 219 -9.00 0.62 15.67
C LYS A 219 -10.04 1.74 15.58
N ASN A 220 -11.31 1.38 15.43
CA ASN A 220 -12.42 2.33 15.29
C ASN A 220 -13.01 2.78 16.65
N SER A 221 -12.51 2.22 17.76
CA SER A 221 -12.90 2.56 19.14
C SER A 221 -14.39 2.32 19.46
N ASN A 222 -15.02 1.34 18.82
CA ASN A 222 -16.43 1.02 19.05
C ASN A 222 -16.67 0.02 20.19
N GLY A 223 -15.59 -0.46 20.83
CA GLY A 223 -15.63 -1.37 22.00
C GLY A 223 -15.78 -2.84 21.65
N LYS A 224 -15.62 -3.24 20.40
CA LYS A 224 -15.62 -4.63 19.92
C LYS A 224 -14.66 -4.79 18.74
N LEU A 225 -14.14 -5.99 18.58
CA LEU A 225 -13.32 -6.35 17.43
C LEU A 225 -14.20 -6.76 16.26
N ASP A 226 -14.38 -5.87 15.30
CA ASP A 226 -15.19 -6.13 14.10
C ASP A 226 -14.53 -7.12 13.14
N ALA A 227 -15.28 -7.66 12.20
CA ALA A 227 -14.75 -8.58 11.19
C ALA A 227 -13.65 -7.95 10.32
N THR A 228 -13.71 -6.63 10.12
CA THR A 228 -12.69 -5.84 9.41
C THR A 228 -11.39 -5.69 10.20
N GLU A 229 -11.44 -5.79 11.53
CA GLU A 229 -10.30 -5.64 12.45
C GLU A 229 -9.75 -6.99 12.94
N ASN A 230 -10.51 -8.09 12.76
CA ASN A 230 -10.15 -9.41 13.27
C ASN A 230 -9.09 -10.09 12.39
N ILE A 231 -7.84 -9.63 12.55
CA ILE A 231 -6.66 -10.10 11.80
C ILE A 231 -5.66 -10.88 12.69
N TYR A 232 -5.99 -11.12 13.96
CA TYR A 232 -5.05 -11.56 15.01
C TYR A 232 -5.04 -13.07 15.26
N ARG A 233 -5.66 -13.88 14.39
CA ARG A 233 -5.76 -15.34 14.59
C ARG A 233 -4.42 -16.08 14.48
N ASN A 234 -3.58 -15.64 13.55
CA ASN A 234 -2.25 -16.17 13.31
C ASN A 234 -1.38 -15.14 12.59
N GLY A 235 -0.09 -15.39 12.43
CA GLY A 235 0.84 -14.47 11.79
C GLY A 235 0.50 -14.16 10.33
N SER A 236 0.00 -15.16 9.57
CA SER A 236 -0.39 -14.97 8.17
C SER A 236 -1.60 -14.07 8.03
N ASP A 237 -2.67 -14.31 8.81
CA ASP A 237 -3.85 -13.45 8.83
C ASP A 237 -3.48 -12.02 9.25
N PHE A 238 -2.55 -11.90 10.22
CA PHE A 238 -2.07 -10.61 10.69
C PHE A 238 -1.32 -9.83 9.60
N THR A 239 -0.27 -10.41 9.02
CA THR A 239 0.53 -9.75 7.98
C THR A 239 -0.31 -9.40 6.77
N HIS A 240 -1.21 -10.28 6.36
CA HIS A 240 -2.18 -10.01 5.30
C HIS A 240 -3.14 -8.86 5.68
N GLY A 241 -3.68 -8.86 6.89
CA GLY A 241 -4.55 -7.80 7.38
C GLY A 241 -3.87 -6.44 7.48
N VAL A 242 -2.60 -6.40 7.90
CA VAL A 242 -1.78 -5.18 7.88
C VAL A 242 -1.58 -4.67 6.46
N TRP A 243 -1.27 -5.58 5.53
CA TRP A 243 -1.11 -5.26 4.12
C TRP A 243 -2.41 -4.69 3.50
N LEU A 244 -3.57 -5.16 3.95
CA LEU A 244 -4.88 -4.64 3.58
C LEU A 244 -5.25 -3.30 4.27
N GLY A 245 -4.39 -2.76 5.14
CA GLY A 245 -4.65 -1.52 5.87
C GLY A 245 -5.61 -1.65 7.06
N LYS A 246 -5.88 -2.88 7.53
CA LYS A 246 -6.77 -3.14 8.68
C LYS A 246 -6.12 -2.85 10.04
N PHE A 247 -4.83 -2.56 10.06
CA PHE A 247 -4.05 -2.24 11.25
C PHE A 247 -3.81 -0.73 11.35
N PRO A 248 -3.65 -0.13 12.56
CA PRO A 248 -3.38 1.30 12.69
C PRO A 248 -2.08 1.74 12.02
N ASN A 249 -2.15 2.66 11.04
CA ASN A 249 -0.98 3.13 10.29
C ASN A 249 0.07 3.81 11.17
N VAL A 250 -0.32 4.40 12.30
CA VAL A 250 0.60 5.05 13.25
C VAL A 250 1.57 4.06 13.90
N LEU A 251 1.27 2.75 13.86
CA LEU A 251 2.10 1.65 14.35
C LEU A 251 2.99 1.06 13.25
N ILE A 252 3.02 1.66 12.08
CA ILE A 252 3.81 1.26 10.93
C ILE A 252 4.87 2.33 10.69
N THR A 253 6.14 1.93 10.62
CA THR A 253 7.28 2.81 10.37
C THR A 253 7.96 2.41 9.06
N ASN A 254 8.45 3.39 8.31
CA ASN A 254 9.11 3.13 7.04
C ASN A 254 10.56 2.69 7.25
N VAL A 255 10.98 1.74 6.43
CA VAL A 255 12.38 1.36 6.21
C VAL A 255 12.84 2.01 4.92
N TYR A 256 13.99 2.65 4.95
CA TYR A 256 14.51 3.40 3.83
C TYR A 256 15.80 2.79 3.29
N VAL A 257 15.93 2.79 1.97
CA VAL A 257 17.22 2.78 1.31
C VAL A 257 17.63 4.24 1.08
N VAL A 258 18.87 4.54 1.40
CA VAL A 258 19.41 5.90 1.33
C VAL A 258 20.74 5.90 0.60
N GLY A 259 21.10 7.04 0.05
CA GLY A 259 22.40 7.25 -0.58
C GLY A 259 22.70 8.72 -0.76
N ASN A 260 23.93 9.02 -1.19
CA ASN A 260 24.40 10.36 -1.44
C ASN A 260 24.82 10.51 -2.90
N GLY A 261 24.34 11.55 -3.57
CA GLY A 261 24.63 11.79 -4.98
C GLY A 261 23.78 10.95 -5.93
N GLN A 262 24.19 10.90 -7.20
CA GLN A 262 23.54 10.05 -8.19
C GLN A 262 24.13 8.65 -8.10
N VAL A 263 23.27 7.63 -7.98
CA VAL A 263 23.71 6.24 -8.07
C VAL A 263 24.17 5.98 -9.50
N SER A 264 25.47 5.90 -9.69
CA SER A 264 26.11 5.66 -11.00
C SER A 264 26.75 4.28 -11.10
N ASP A 265 26.91 3.58 -9.97
CA ASP A 265 27.46 2.23 -9.92
C ASP A 265 26.39 1.22 -10.29
N GLU A 266 26.58 0.49 -11.40
CA GLU A 266 25.63 -0.49 -11.92
C GLU A 266 25.32 -1.60 -10.91
N LYS A 267 26.26 -1.98 -10.06
CA LYS A 267 26.05 -3.02 -9.05
C LYS A 267 25.15 -2.54 -7.90
N GLU A 268 25.29 -1.28 -7.46
CA GLU A 268 24.40 -0.67 -6.47
C GLU A 268 22.98 -0.52 -7.04
N LEU A 269 22.86 -0.07 -8.29
CA LEU A 269 21.59 -0.01 -9.01
C LEU A 269 20.92 -1.38 -9.13
N ALA A 270 21.71 -2.44 -9.41
CA ALA A 270 21.21 -3.80 -9.48
C ALA A 270 20.64 -4.26 -8.13
N PHE A 271 21.34 -3.96 -7.02
CA PHE A 271 20.86 -4.33 -5.69
C PHE A 271 19.62 -3.52 -5.27
N ILE A 272 19.58 -2.21 -5.51
CA ILE A 272 18.41 -1.36 -5.23
C ILE A 272 17.21 -1.84 -6.05
N SER A 273 17.40 -2.12 -7.35
CA SER A 273 16.36 -2.62 -8.22
C SER A 273 15.83 -3.98 -7.75
N TRP A 274 16.72 -4.87 -7.30
CA TRP A 274 16.34 -6.15 -6.73
C TRP A 274 15.56 -6.00 -5.43
N ILE A 275 15.96 -5.09 -4.52
CA ILE A 275 15.18 -4.78 -3.29
C ILE A 275 13.76 -4.36 -3.65
N LEU A 276 13.58 -3.53 -4.68
CA LEU A 276 12.28 -3.02 -5.12
C LEU A 276 11.45 -4.03 -5.95
N THR A 277 12.02 -5.15 -6.35
CA THR A 277 11.36 -6.20 -7.14
C THR A 277 11.32 -7.53 -6.41
N ASP A 278 12.29 -8.40 -6.61
CA ASP A 278 12.35 -9.73 -6.01
C ASP A 278 12.47 -9.68 -4.48
N GLY A 279 13.20 -8.69 -3.96
CA GLY A 279 13.35 -8.43 -2.53
C GLY A 279 12.02 -8.17 -1.82
N GLN A 280 11.03 -7.60 -2.52
CA GLN A 280 9.68 -7.42 -1.97
C GLN A 280 8.96 -8.74 -1.73
N THR A 281 9.15 -9.71 -2.60
CA THR A 281 8.56 -11.06 -2.43
C THR A 281 9.10 -11.78 -1.20
N LYS A 282 10.36 -11.46 -0.80
CA LYS A 282 11.03 -12.02 0.38
C LYS A 282 10.53 -11.43 1.69
N LEU A 283 9.84 -10.29 1.64
CA LEU A 283 9.17 -9.70 2.80
C LEU A 283 7.85 -10.40 3.14
N ASN A 284 7.26 -11.13 2.20
CA ASN A 284 6.09 -11.95 2.49
C ASN A 284 6.45 -12.93 3.61
N ASN A 285 5.64 -12.96 4.65
CA ASN A 285 5.82 -13.83 5.81
C ASN A 285 7.01 -13.49 6.74
N SER A 286 7.59 -12.30 6.62
CA SER A 286 8.74 -11.89 7.43
C SER A 286 8.39 -11.00 8.62
N GLY A 287 7.11 -10.64 8.79
CA GLY A 287 6.71 -9.62 9.77
C GLY A 287 6.97 -8.18 9.30
N TYR A 288 7.59 -7.99 8.14
CA TYR A 288 7.65 -6.71 7.43
C TYR A 288 6.49 -6.60 6.45
N MET A 289 6.13 -5.37 6.10
CA MET A 289 5.15 -5.08 5.06
C MET A 289 5.87 -4.65 3.78
N ALA A 290 5.63 -5.38 2.71
CA ALA A 290 6.12 -5.05 1.38
C ALA A 290 5.43 -3.79 0.82
N LEU A 291 6.10 -3.10 -0.09
CA LEU A 291 5.55 -1.96 -0.81
C LEU A 291 4.49 -2.39 -1.82
N ALA A 292 3.61 -1.47 -2.16
CA ALA A 292 2.69 -1.66 -3.28
C ALA A 292 3.43 -1.62 -4.63
N ALA A 293 2.90 -2.35 -5.63
CA ALA A 293 3.53 -2.41 -6.96
C ALA A 293 3.72 -1.01 -7.59
N GLY A 294 2.75 -0.10 -7.41
CA GLY A 294 2.86 1.28 -7.89
C GLY A 294 3.93 2.10 -7.19
N GLU A 295 4.16 1.88 -5.89
CA GLU A 295 5.26 2.51 -5.13
C GLU A 295 6.62 2.00 -5.67
N ASN A 296 6.75 0.69 -5.86
CA ASN A 296 7.97 0.09 -6.42
C ASN A 296 8.30 0.65 -7.78
N GLN A 297 7.31 0.77 -8.68
CA GLN A 297 7.53 1.33 -10.01
C GLN A 297 7.93 2.81 -9.97
N SER A 298 7.32 3.61 -9.10
CA SER A 298 7.70 5.02 -8.95
C SER A 298 9.12 5.17 -8.42
N HIS A 299 9.55 4.32 -7.49
CA HIS A 299 10.91 4.31 -6.98
C HIS A 299 11.92 3.83 -8.04
N LEU A 300 11.61 2.79 -8.81
CA LEU A 300 12.46 2.32 -9.92
C LEU A 300 12.64 3.40 -11.01
N ALA A 301 11.59 4.17 -11.29
CA ALA A 301 11.65 5.26 -12.27
C ALA A 301 12.65 6.37 -11.87
N MET A 302 12.94 6.54 -10.57
CA MET A 302 13.95 7.52 -10.10
C MET A 302 15.37 7.17 -10.53
N PHE A 303 15.65 5.89 -10.80
CA PHE A 303 16.98 5.40 -11.19
C PHE A 303 17.11 5.08 -12.68
N GLN A 304 16.00 5.15 -13.43
CA GLN A 304 16.10 5.02 -14.88
C GLN A 304 16.77 6.27 -15.46
N PRO A 305 17.82 6.12 -16.30
CA PRO A 305 18.35 7.27 -17.00
C PRO A 305 17.20 7.92 -17.77
N ILE A 306 17.05 9.22 -17.63
CA ILE A 306 16.19 10.00 -18.53
C ILE A 306 16.78 9.78 -19.91
N THR A 307 16.26 8.82 -20.65
CA THR A 307 16.59 8.62 -22.06
C THR A 307 16.07 9.86 -22.77
N LYS A 308 16.95 10.86 -22.91
CA LYS A 308 16.79 11.87 -23.93
C LYS A 308 16.72 11.11 -25.24
N ASP A 309 15.53 11.14 -25.85
CA ASP A 309 15.30 10.84 -27.25
C ASP A 309 15.79 9.48 -27.74
N GLN A 310 15.05 8.42 -27.48
CA GLN A 310 14.88 7.43 -28.56
C GLN A 310 14.02 8.12 -29.63
N PRO A 311 14.52 8.30 -30.87
CA PRO A 311 13.67 8.75 -31.95
C PRO A 311 12.53 7.73 -32.08
N ILE A 312 11.31 8.17 -31.84
CA ILE A 312 10.11 7.43 -32.17
C ILE A 312 10.26 7.13 -33.66
N GLU A 313 10.41 5.85 -34.03
CA GLU A 313 10.24 5.43 -35.42
C GLU A 313 8.82 5.83 -35.79
N THR A 314 8.66 7.01 -36.35
CA THR A 314 7.40 7.51 -36.85
C THR A 314 7.05 6.70 -38.09
N ASN A 315 6.14 5.75 -37.90
CA ASN A 315 5.42 5.17 -39.02
C ASN A 315 4.83 6.33 -39.84
N ASN A 316 5.20 6.42 -41.09
CA ASN A 316 4.93 7.57 -41.99
C ASN A 316 3.45 7.95 -42.16
N TYR A 317 2.53 7.20 -41.53
CA TYR A 317 1.09 7.54 -41.48
C TYR A 317 0.74 8.56 -40.37
N ALA A 318 1.56 8.68 -39.31
CA ALA A 318 1.31 9.63 -38.22
C ALA A 318 1.64 11.07 -38.62
N SER A 319 2.63 11.28 -39.50
CA SER A 319 3.02 12.62 -39.95
C SER A 319 1.93 13.32 -40.79
N GLY A 320 1.16 12.59 -41.58
CA GLY A 320 0.03 13.11 -42.34
C GLY A 320 -1.14 13.55 -41.43
N LEU A 321 -1.44 12.79 -40.37
CA LEU A 321 -2.47 13.10 -39.39
C LEU A 321 -2.10 14.31 -38.51
N ILE A 322 -0.82 14.40 -38.11
CA ILE A 322 -0.32 15.54 -37.32
C ILE A 322 -0.33 16.81 -38.17
N LEU A 323 0.04 16.74 -39.43
CA LEU A 323 -0.03 17.91 -40.36
C LEU A 323 -1.48 18.36 -40.56
N ALA A 324 -2.42 17.43 -40.73
CA ALA A 324 -3.86 17.73 -40.83
C ALA A 324 -4.40 18.39 -39.54
N LEU A 325 -3.96 17.94 -38.38
CA LEU A 325 -4.31 18.51 -37.07
C LEU A 325 -3.79 19.96 -36.94
N PHE A 326 -2.53 20.19 -37.34
CA PHE A 326 -1.94 21.54 -37.33
C PHE A 326 -2.68 22.49 -38.29
N VAL A 327 -3.12 22.04 -39.46
CA VAL A 327 -3.92 22.83 -40.41
C VAL A 327 -5.28 23.20 -39.79
N VAL A 328 -5.96 22.28 -39.11
CA VAL A 328 -7.23 22.54 -38.41
C VAL A 328 -7.05 23.54 -37.27
N ILE A 329 -5.99 23.38 -36.48
CA ILE A 329 -5.65 24.30 -35.37
C ILE A 329 -5.30 25.68 -35.91
N ALA A 330 -4.51 25.77 -36.98
CA ALA A 330 -4.15 27.04 -37.61
C ALA A 330 -5.38 27.78 -38.18
N PHE A 331 -6.35 27.03 -38.77
CA PHE A 331 -7.59 27.59 -39.24
C PHE A 331 -8.48 28.08 -38.09
N GLY A 332 -8.54 27.34 -36.96
CA GLY A 332 -9.21 27.74 -35.73
C GLY A 332 -8.64 29.02 -35.13
N VAL A 333 -7.28 29.12 -35.06
CA VAL A 333 -6.60 30.31 -34.56
C VAL A 333 -6.81 31.51 -35.48
N LEU A 334 -6.82 31.29 -36.80
CA LEU A 334 -7.06 32.35 -37.78
C LEU A 334 -8.52 32.90 -37.69
N THR A 335 -9.49 32.01 -37.49
CA THR A 335 -10.91 32.43 -37.30
C THR A 335 -11.11 33.17 -35.97
N THR A 336 -10.47 32.76 -34.89
CA THR A 336 -10.52 33.47 -33.60
C THR A 336 -9.78 34.79 -33.64
N ALA A 337 -8.68 34.90 -34.39
CA ALA A 337 -7.96 36.15 -34.61
C ALA A 337 -8.80 37.17 -35.44
N LEU A 338 -9.52 36.70 -36.46
CA LEU A 338 -10.44 37.53 -37.24
C LEU A 338 -11.63 37.99 -36.39
N LEU A 339 -12.18 37.14 -35.53
CA LEU A 339 -13.28 37.52 -34.64
C LEU A 339 -12.80 38.51 -33.54
N LYS A 340 -11.54 38.44 -33.07
CA LYS A 340 -10.95 39.42 -32.15
C LYS A 340 -10.61 40.76 -32.80
N ALA A 341 -10.33 40.79 -34.09
CA ALA A 341 -10.04 42.03 -34.82
C ALA A 341 -11.29 42.94 -35.01
N PHE A 342 -12.51 42.38 -34.85
CA PHE A 342 -13.78 43.13 -34.98
C PHE A 342 -14.52 43.34 -33.64
N GLY A 343 -13.97 42.98 -32.50
CA GLY A 343 -14.59 43.12 -31.18
C GLY A 343 -13.74 43.91 -30.19
N SER A 344 -14.27 45.05 -29.75
CA SER A 344 -13.65 46.07 -28.91
C SER A 344 -13.22 45.59 -27.52
N SER A 345 -12.07 46.13 -27.10
CA SER A 345 -11.34 46.08 -25.85
C SER A 345 -12.12 46.12 -24.54
N LYS A 346 -11.62 45.37 -23.52
CA LYS A 346 -11.43 45.84 -22.15
C LYS A 346 -10.31 45.08 -21.41
N GLN A 347 -9.64 45.84 -20.60
CA GLN A 347 -8.38 45.70 -19.90
C GLN A 347 -8.17 44.46 -19.00
N THR A 348 -6.93 44.11 -18.96
CA THR A 348 -6.19 43.14 -18.16
C THR A 348 -6.12 43.47 -16.66
N LEU A 349 -6.25 42.46 -15.83
CA LEU A 349 -5.56 42.35 -14.55
C LEU A 349 -4.81 41.02 -14.53
N ASP A 350 -3.53 41.07 -14.22
CA ASP A 350 -2.66 39.91 -14.02
C ASP A 350 -3.19 39.07 -12.87
N GLU A 351 -3.61 37.85 -13.16
CA GLU A 351 -3.77 36.79 -12.17
C GLU A 351 -2.86 35.63 -12.55
N ASP A 352 -2.10 35.18 -11.56
CA ASP A 352 -1.23 34.02 -11.61
C ASP A 352 -1.98 32.83 -12.24
N ILE A 353 -1.37 32.19 -13.25
CA ILE A 353 -1.92 31.03 -13.95
C ILE A 353 -1.86 29.83 -12.99
N ILE A 354 -2.89 29.67 -12.17
CA ILE A 354 -3.23 28.40 -11.55
C ILE A 354 -3.80 27.52 -12.66
N ALA A 355 -3.11 26.42 -12.98
CA ALA A 355 -3.63 25.43 -13.92
C ALA A 355 -5.05 25.03 -13.50
N PRO A 356 -6.05 24.97 -14.43
CA PRO A 356 -7.41 24.62 -14.07
C PRO A 356 -7.42 23.21 -13.47
N ALA A 357 -7.78 23.09 -12.20
CA ALA A 357 -8.06 21.81 -11.58
C ALA A 357 -9.27 21.21 -12.32
N PHE A 358 -9.09 20.02 -12.89
CA PHE A 358 -10.17 19.31 -13.54
C PHE A 358 -11.25 18.99 -12.50
N SER A 359 -12.47 19.50 -12.70
CA SER A 359 -13.61 19.16 -11.87
C SER A 359 -14.10 17.76 -12.22
N PHE A 360 -14.32 16.92 -11.21
CA PHE A 360 -14.93 15.61 -11.37
C PHE A 360 -16.45 15.77 -11.41
N ASP A 361 -17.02 15.60 -12.59
CA ASP A 361 -18.46 15.71 -12.86
C ASP A 361 -18.95 14.62 -13.82
N GLU A 362 -20.25 14.65 -14.16
CA GLU A 362 -20.89 13.69 -15.07
C GLU A 362 -20.22 13.61 -16.46
N ASN A 363 -19.61 14.72 -16.92
CA ASN A 363 -19.02 14.82 -18.25
C ASN A 363 -17.56 14.32 -18.27
N SER A 364 -16.94 14.17 -17.11
CA SER A 364 -15.58 13.66 -16.99
C SER A 364 -15.50 12.13 -17.13
N LEU A 365 -16.65 11.43 -17.04
CA LEU A 365 -16.71 9.98 -17.08
C LEU A 365 -16.80 9.41 -18.49
N ASN A 366 -16.00 8.40 -18.75
CA ASN A 366 -16.07 7.61 -19.97
C ASN A 366 -16.92 6.35 -19.74
N MET A 367 -18.04 6.24 -20.44
CA MET A 367 -18.92 5.07 -20.40
C MET A 367 -19.09 4.50 -21.82
N PRO A 368 -18.26 3.55 -22.25
CA PRO A 368 -18.32 3.00 -23.61
C PRO A 368 -19.66 2.31 -23.90
N LYS A 369 -20.17 2.50 -25.12
CA LYS A 369 -21.35 1.78 -25.62
C LYS A 369 -21.08 0.29 -25.72
N GLY A 370 -22.10 -0.52 -25.45
CA GLY A 370 -22.02 -1.99 -25.52
C GLY A 370 -21.55 -2.67 -24.24
N LEU A 371 -21.19 -1.91 -23.21
CA LEU A 371 -20.94 -2.42 -21.86
C LEU A 371 -22.22 -2.34 -21.01
N PHE A 372 -22.32 -3.25 -20.05
CA PHE A 372 -23.36 -3.24 -19.04
C PHE A 372 -22.75 -2.82 -17.70
N PHE A 373 -23.42 -1.93 -16.98
CA PHE A 373 -22.93 -1.36 -15.72
C PHE A 373 -23.81 -1.77 -14.55
N ASP A 374 -23.18 -2.25 -13.49
CA ASP A 374 -23.89 -2.58 -12.23
C ASP A 374 -23.88 -1.37 -11.28
N LYS A 375 -24.88 -1.34 -10.38
CA LYS A 375 -24.98 -0.30 -9.34
C LYS A 375 -23.83 -0.32 -8.34
N THR A 376 -23.07 -1.42 -8.29
CA THR A 376 -21.89 -1.59 -7.44
C THR A 376 -20.59 -1.12 -8.12
N HIS A 377 -20.70 -0.32 -9.20
CA HIS A 377 -19.59 0.26 -9.94
C HIS A 377 -18.68 -0.77 -10.61
N THR A 378 -19.28 -1.84 -11.13
CA THR A 378 -18.63 -2.81 -12.01
C THR A 378 -19.25 -2.79 -13.39
N TRP A 379 -18.45 -3.13 -14.40
CA TRP A 379 -18.93 -3.33 -15.77
C TRP A 379 -18.79 -4.78 -16.19
N ALA A 380 -19.64 -5.19 -17.14
CA ALA A 380 -19.64 -6.51 -17.75
C ALA A 380 -19.74 -6.40 -19.27
N PHE A 381 -19.01 -7.24 -19.99
CA PHE A 381 -19.01 -7.33 -21.44
C PHE A 381 -18.90 -8.79 -21.90
N MET A 382 -19.86 -9.27 -22.68
CA MET A 382 -19.82 -10.63 -23.24
C MET A 382 -18.93 -10.68 -24.48
N GLU A 383 -17.91 -11.53 -24.44
CA GLU A 383 -17.05 -11.84 -25.58
C GLU A 383 -17.72 -12.83 -26.54
N GLN A 384 -17.15 -12.98 -27.73
CA GLN A 384 -17.69 -13.88 -28.77
C GLN A 384 -17.63 -15.36 -28.36
N ASP A 385 -16.73 -15.72 -27.44
CA ASP A 385 -16.58 -17.08 -26.90
C ASP A 385 -17.61 -17.41 -25.77
N GLY A 386 -18.50 -16.48 -25.47
CA GLY A 386 -19.54 -16.64 -24.45
C GLY A 386 -19.07 -16.33 -23.03
N LYS A 387 -17.81 -15.99 -22.81
CA LYS A 387 -17.33 -15.53 -21.50
C LYS A 387 -17.59 -14.04 -21.31
N VAL A 388 -17.75 -13.64 -20.06
CA VAL A 388 -18.01 -12.25 -19.69
C VAL A 388 -16.79 -11.65 -19.03
N LYS A 389 -16.21 -10.62 -19.67
CA LYS A 389 -15.24 -9.75 -19.01
C LYS A 389 -15.91 -8.86 -17.99
N VAL A 390 -15.30 -8.73 -16.82
CA VAL A 390 -15.76 -7.84 -15.76
C VAL A 390 -14.61 -6.99 -15.23
N GLY A 391 -14.91 -5.76 -14.83
CA GLY A 391 -13.93 -4.84 -14.27
C GLY A 391 -14.60 -3.70 -13.49
N LEU A 392 -13.78 -2.74 -13.04
CA LEU A 392 -14.21 -1.55 -12.31
C LEU A 392 -14.63 -0.45 -13.29
N ASP A 393 -15.71 0.29 -12.98
CA ASP A 393 -16.12 1.41 -13.81
C ASP A 393 -15.28 2.68 -13.59
N ASP A 394 -15.44 3.63 -14.49
CA ASP A 394 -14.69 4.88 -14.49
C ASP A 394 -15.05 5.79 -13.29
N PHE A 395 -16.29 5.71 -12.80
CA PHE A 395 -16.73 6.47 -11.63
C PHE A 395 -15.92 6.11 -10.38
N LEU A 396 -15.87 4.82 -10.06
CA LEU A 396 -15.25 4.40 -8.81
C LEU A 396 -13.73 4.59 -8.82
N GLN A 397 -13.07 4.44 -9.99
CA GLN A 397 -11.64 4.70 -10.10
C GLN A 397 -11.30 6.20 -9.94
N HIS A 398 -12.17 7.11 -10.43
CA HIS A 398 -12.03 8.55 -10.20
C HIS A 398 -12.26 8.92 -8.72
N VAL A 399 -13.21 8.27 -8.06
CA VAL A 399 -13.46 8.50 -6.62
C VAL A 399 -12.29 8.03 -5.75
N THR A 400 -11.78 6.81 -6.00
CA THR A 400 -10.74 6.18 -5.17
C THR A 400 -9.33 6.69 -5.47
N GLY A 401 -9.10 7.18 -6.68
CA GLY A 401 -7.78 7.54 -7.17
C GLY A 401 -6.95 6.33 -7.58
N LEU A 402 -5.62 6.52 -7.63
CA LEU A 402 -4.69 5.51 -8.14
C LEU A 402 -4.74 4.22 -7.34
N ILE A 403 -5.20 3.14 -7.98
CA ILE A 403 -5.26 1.80 -7.38
C ILE A 403 -3.85 1.23 -7.31
N THR A 404 -3.37 0.97 -6.11
CA THR A 404 -2.01 0.48 -5.86
C THR A 404 -1.91 -1.04 -5.85
N ARG A 405 -3.01 -1.73 -5.51
CA ARG A 405 -3.08 -3.21 -5.49
C ARG A 405 -4.50 -3.69 -5.78
N VAL A 406 -4.58 -4.92 -6.32
CA VAL A 406 -5.84 -5.64 -6.53
C VAL A 406 -5.72 -7.03 -5.92
N GLU A 407 -6.65 -7.40 -5.06
CA GLU A 407 -6.74 -8.75 -4.52
C GLU A 407 -7.77 -9.55 -5.29
N MET A 408 -7.35 -10.66 -5.86
CA MET A 408 -8.13 -11.46 -6.80
C MET A 408 -8.30 -12.91 -6.35
N LYS A 409 -9.51 -13.46 -6.55
CA LYS A 409 -9.80 -14.89 -6.39
C LYS A 409 -9.09 -15.70 -7.50
N ASN A 410 -8.92 -16.99 -7.27
CA ASN A 410 -8.30 -17.87 -8.27
C ASN A 410 -9.32 -18.34 -9.33
N PRO A 411 -8.88 -18.62 -10.58
CA PRO A 411 -9.69 -19.30 -11.57
C PRO A 411 -10.25 -20.62 -11.02
N GLY A 412 -11.46 -20.97 -11.44
CA GLY A 412 -12.21 -22.13 -10.94
C GLY A 412 -13.17 -21.79 -9.78
N THR A 413 -13.06 -20.60 -9.17
CA THR A 413 -13.99 -20.16 -8.11
C THR A 413 -15.35 -19.80 -8.70
N GLU A 414 -16.42 -20.29 -8.09
CA GLU A 414 -17.78 -19.87 -8.38
C GLU A 414 -18.11 -18.59 -7.60
N VAL A 415 -18.82 -17.67 -8.25
CA VAL A 415 -19.27 -16.41 -7.66
C VAL A 415 -20.72 -16.16 -7.99
N ARG A 416 -21.46 -15.57 -7.04
CA ARG A 416 -22.84 -15.13 -7.25
C ARG A 416 -22.90 -13.62 -7.45
N LYS A 417 -23.88 -13.17 -8.21
CA LYS A 417 -24.16 -11.73 -8.33
C LYS A 417 -24.33 -11.10 -6.93
N GLY A 418 -23.64 -9.96 -6.70
CA GLY A 418 -23.60 -9.28 -5.41
C GLY A 418 -22.60 -9.85 -4.39
N GLU A 419 -21.98 -11.01 -4.65
CA GLU A 419 -20.90 -11.54 -3.82
C GLU A 419 -19.59 -10.79 -4.09
N ILE A 420 -18.71 -10.66 -3.07
CA ILE A 420 -17.41 -10.05 -3.25
C ILE A 420 -16.61 -10.81 -4.31
N LEU A 421 -16.26 -10.11 -5.38
CA LEU A 421 -15.54 -10.63 -6.53
C LEU A 421 -14.02 -10.41 -6.40
N PHE A 422 -13.63 -9.18 -6.11
CA PHE A 422 -12.24 -8.77 -5.87
C PHE A 422 -12.20 -7.58 -4.91
N SER A 423 -11.00 -7.19 -4.47
CA SER A 423 -10.81 -5.99 -3.67
C SER A 423 -9.78 -5.08 -4.33
N ILE A 424 -10.03 -3.78 -4.28
CA ILE A 424 -9.07 -2.75 -4.69
C ILE A 424 -8.47 -2.11 -3.45
N ILE A 425 -7.19 -1.77 -3.55
CA ILE A 425 -6.43 -1.18 -2.45
C ILE A 425 -5.70 0.07 -2.96
N GLN A 426 -5.82 1.15 -2.19
CA GLN A 426 -5.12 2.40 -2.43
C GLN A 426 -4.39 2.82 -1.14
N ASN A 427 -3.05 2.74 -1.15
CA ASN A 427 -2.22 3.11 0.00
C ASN A 427 -2.67 2.47 1.33
N GLY A 428 -2.99 1.17 1.29
CA GLY A 428 -3.43 0.40 2.46
C GLY A 428 -4.92 0.53 2.81
N LYS A 429 -5.69 1.33 2.08
CA LYS A 429 -7.15 1.44 2.22
C LYS A 429 -7.82 0.53 1.21
N GLN A 430 -8.84 -0.23 1.61
CA GLN A 430 -9.47 -1.29 0.82
C GLN A 430 -10.94 -1.04 0.55
N LEU A 431 -11.40 -1.38 -0.67
CA LEU A 431 -12.80 -1.55 -0.99
C LEU A 431 -13.04 -2.95 -1.59
N ASN A 432 -14.13 -3.58 -1.18
CA ASN A 432 -14.58 -4.86 -1.71
C ASN A 432 -15.57 -4.62 -2.83
N ILE A 433 -15.29 -5.18 -4.00
CA ILE A 433 -16.07 -4.98 -5.21
C ILE A 433 -16.93 -6.23 -5.48
N SER A 434 -18.21 -6.01 -5.67
CA SER A 434 -19.19 -7.10 -5.86
C SER A 434 -19.27 -7.54 -7.31
N SER A 435 -19.61 -8.81 -7.53
CA SER A 435 -19.81 -9.38 -8.86
C SER A 435 -21.10 -8.86 -9.50
N PRO A 436 -21.02 -8.35 -10.74
CA PRO A 436 -22.22 -7.94 -11.50
C PRO A 436 -23.04 -9.12 -12.02
N ILE A 437 -22.46 -10.32 -12.06
CA ILE A 437 -23.10 -11.54 -12.60
C ILE A 437 -22.77 -12.76 -11.74
N SER A 438 -23.56 -13.84 -11.92
CA SER A 438 -23.25 -15.16 -11.37
C SER A 438 -22.53 -16.02 -12.39
N GLY A 439 -21.58 -16.85 -11.94
CA GLY A 439 -20.86 -17.79 -12.81
C GLY A 439 -19.52 -18.24 -12.23
N LYS A 440 -18.74 -18.94 -13.06
CA LYS A 440 -17.44 -19.48 -12.71
C LYS A 440 -16.32 -18.63 -13.28
N ILE A 441 -15.37 -18.21 -12.44
CA ILE A 441 -14.17 -17.51 -12.90
C ILE A 441 -13.32 -18.46 -13.74
N THR A 442 -13.11 -18.14 -15.01
CA THR A 442 -12.29 -18.94 -15.93
C THR A 442 -10.88 -18.39 -16.09
N GLU A 443 -10.72 -17.06 -16.02
CA GLU A 443 -9.45 -16.38 -16.21
C GLU A 443 -9.37 -15.14 -15.31
N LYS A 444 -8.20 -14.86 -14.74
CA LYS A 444 -7.89 -13.61 -14.07
C LYS A 444 -6.85 -12.82 -14.85
N ASN A 445 -6.96 -11.52 -14.86
CA ASN A 445 -5.98 -10.65 -15.50
C ASN A 445 -4.70 -10.55 -14.67
N SER A 446 -3.70 -11.38 -15.00
CA SER A 446 -2.43 -11.41 -14.26
C SER A 446 -1.61 -10.12 -14.41
N ASP A 447 -1.84 -9.33 -15.46
CA ASP A 447 -1.14 -8.06 -15.67
C ASP A 447 -1.46 -7.04 -14.58
N LEU A 448 -2.66 -7.11 -13.96
CA LEU A 448 -3.05 -6.26 -12.84
C LEU A 448 -2.26 -6.55 -11.56
N ILE A 449 -1.68 -7.75 -11.42
CA ILE A 449 -0.82 -8.08 -10.28
C ILE A 449 0.50 -7.30 -10.40
N ALA A 450 1.02 -7.20 -11.62
CA ALA A 450 2.24 -6.44 -11.91
C ALA A 450 1.98 -4.93 -12.01
N ASN A 451 0.84 -4.54 -12.57
CA ASN A 451 0.49 -3.14 -12.80
C ASN A 451 -1.01 -2.87 -12.60
N SER A 452 -1.41 -2.64 -11.36
CA SER A 452 -2.80 -2.32 -10.99
C SER A 452 -3.28 -0.97 -11.52
N SER A 453 -2.35 -0.04 -11.85
CA SER A 453 -2.71 1.28 -12.42
C SER A 453 -3.37 1.19 -13.80
N MET A 454 -3.32 0.04 -14.47
CA MET A 454 -4.09 -0.20 -15.69
C MET A 454 -5.61 -0.09 -15.47
N MET A 455 -6.09 -0.31 -14.24
CA MET A 455 -7.50 -0.09 -13.90
C MET A 455 -7.90 1.39 -13.97
N ASN A 456 -6.95 2.31 -13.71
CA ASN A 456 -7.17 3.74 -13.83
C ASN A 456 -6.93 4.26 -15.26
N SER A 457 -5.84 3.82 -15.90
CA SER A 457 -5.44 4.35 -17.21
C SER A 457 -6.23 3.76 -18.39
N SER A 458 -6.78 2.57 -18.22
CA SER A 458 -7.49 1.85 -19.31
C SER A 458 -8.55 0.89 -18.74
N PRO A 459 -9.56 1.40 -18.00
CA PRO A 459 -10.49 0.58 -17.20
C PRO A 459 -11.25 -0.45 -18.04
N TYR A 460 -11.60 -0.12 -19.28
CA TYR A 460 -12.45 -0.96 -20.14
C TYR A 460 -11.69 -1.83 -21.15
N VAL A 461 -10.37 -1.63 -21.33
CA VAL A 461 -9.58 -2.40 -22.29
C VAL A 461 -8.55 -3.27 -21.59
N LYS A 462 -7.63 -2.68 -20.79
CA LYS A 462 -6.58 -3.40 -20.07
C LYS A 462 -6.93 -3.65 -18.59
N GLY A 463 -7.83 -2.87 -18.02
CA GLY A 463 -8.24 -2.91 -16.62
C GLY A 463 -9.34 -3.94 -16.30
N TRP A 464 -9.67 -4.87 -17.22
CA TRP A 464 -10.56 -5.99 -16.88
C TRP A 464 -9.93 -6.86 -15.79
N VAL A 465 -10.74 -7.41 -14.87
CA VAL A 465 -10.23 -8.19 -13.74
C VAL A 465 -10.40 -9.69 -13.98
N TYR A 466 -11.56 -10.10 -14.45
CA TYR A 466 -11.88 -11.50 -14.70
C TYR A 466 -12.59 -11.72 -16.03
N LYS A 467 -12.42 -12.98 -16.55
CA LYS A 467 -13.39 -13.59 -17.46
C LYS A 467 -14.18 -14.63 -16.67
N ILE A 468 -15.49 -14.53 -16.75
CA ILE A 468 -16.44 -15.39 -16.04
C ILE A 468 -17.30 -16.13 -17.06
N GLU A 469 -17.43 -17.43 -16.91
CA GLU A 469 -18.43 -18.25 -17.61
C GLU A 469 -19.75 -18.05 -16.86
N PRO A 470 -20.75 -17.33 -17.44
CA PRO A 470 -21.94 -16.94 -16.72
C PRO A 470 -22.96 -18.08 -16.63
N ASP A 471 -23.60 -18.24 -15.46
CA ASP A 471 -24.66 -19.22 -15.26
C ASP A 471 -25.98 -18.79 -15.94
N HIS A 472 -26.35 -17.51 -15.79
CA HIS A 472 -27.65 -16.97 -16.21
C HIS A 472 -27.55 -15.58 -16.82
N TRP A 473 -26.71 -15.39 -17.83
CA TRP A 473 -26.42 -14.10 -18.47
C TRP A 473 -27.66 -13.27 -18.78
N LEU A 474 -28.65 -13.84 -19.47
CA LEU A 474 -29.88 -13.13 -19.87
C LEU A 474 -30.74 -12.67 -18.68
N SER A 475 -30.61 -13.31 -17.54
CA SER A 475 -31.27 -12.89 -16.30
C SER A 475 -30.51 -11.76 -15.63
N ASP A 476 -29.19 -11.88 -15.56
CA ASP A 476 -28.31 -10.92 -14.87
C ASP A 476 -28.29 -9.56 -15.56
N ILE A 477 -28.22 -9.51 -16.91
CA ILE A 477 -28.18 -8.26 -17.67
C ILE A 477 -29.44 -7.41 -17.53
N LYS A 478 -30.62 -8.01 -17.22
CA LYS A 478 -31.87 -7.25 -17.00
C LYS A 478 -31.78 -6.31 -15.80
N GLN A 479 -30.83 -6.55 -14.90
CA GLN A 479 -30.60 -5.75 -13.70
C GLN A 479 -29.41 -4.79 -13.86
N LEU A 480 -28.70 -4.86 -15.00
CA LEU A 480 -27.58 -3.98 -15.32
C LEU A 480 -28.06 -2.78 -16.15
N ASN A 481 -27.34 -1.68 -16.05
CA ASN A 481 -27.65 -0.44 -16.77
C ASN A 481 -26.85 -0.38 -18.08
N MET A 482 -27.46 0.19 -19.13
CA MET A 482 -26.75 0.55 -20.37
C MET A 482 -26.41 2.04 -20.37
N PRO A 483 -25.32 2.47 -21.03
CA PRO A 483 -24.92 3.89 -21.07
C PRO A 483 -26.03 4.82 -21.53
N GLU A 484 -26.85 4.41 -22.50
CA GLU A 484 -27.92 5.22 -23.09
C GLU A 484 -29.05 5.54 -22.09
N THR A 485 -29.25 4.69 -21.08
CA THR A 485 -30.31 4.86 -20.06
C THR A 485 -29.75 5.38 -18.74
N ASN A 486 -28.46 5.59 -18.64
CA ASN A 486 -27.74 5.67 -17.36
C ASN A 486 -27.48 7.10 -16.86
N GLN A 487 -27.69 8.15 -17.66
CA GLN A 487 -27.40 9.54 -17.24
C GLN A 487 -28.15 9.93 -15.95
N LYS A 488 -29.39 9.48 -15.78
CA LYS A 488 -30.18 9.79 -14.57
C LYS A 488 -29.61 9.08 -13.34
N TRP A 489 -29.15 7.85 -13.48
CA TRP A 489 -28.51 7.11 -12.39
C TRP A 489 -27.19 7.76 -12.02
N LEU A 490 -26.39 8.15 -13.00
CA LEU A 490 -25.10 8.81 -12.78
C LEU A 490 -25.26 10.11 -11.98
N ARG A 491 -26.24 10.97 -12.36
CA ARG A 491 -26.57 12.19 -11.57
C ARG A 491 -26.92 11.88 -10.13
N ASN A 492 -27.69 10.83 -9.91
CA ASN A 492 -28.05 10.39 -8.58
C ASN A 492 -26.80 9.91 -7.80
N GLU A 493 -25.87 9.19 -8.46
CA GLU A 493 -24.62 8.74 -7.82
C GLU A 493 -23.71 9.92 -7.45
N PHE A 494 -23.57 10.93 -8.31
CA PHE A 494 -22.86 12.16 -7.96
C PHE A 494 -23.52 12.91 -6.78
N SER A 495 -24.85 12.96 -6.74
CA SER A 495 -25.57 13.54 -5.60
C SER A 495 -25.31 12.77 -4.33
N ARG A 496 -25.41 11.43 -4.37
CA ARG A 496 -25.10 10.56 -3.22
C ARG A 496 -23.66 10.71 -2.75
N LEU A 497 -22.70 10.81 -3.69
CA LEU A 497 -21.30 11.03 -3.36
C LEU A 497 -21.11 12.37 -2.65
N LYS A 498 -21.74 13.45 -3.13
CA LYS A 498 -21.70 14.77 -2.48
C LYS A 498 -22.26 14.71 -1.06
N ASP A 499 -23.41 14.05 -0.88
CA ASP A 499 -24.04 13.88 0.44
C ASP A 499 -23.14 13.07 1.39
N PHE A 500 -22.50 12.00 0.89
CA PHE A 500 -21.54 11.20 1.65
C PHE A 500 -20.34 12.03 2.08
N ILE A 501 -19.73 12.74 1.15
CA ILE A 501 -18.56 13.59 1.43
C ILE A 501 -18.90 14.70 2.42
N ALA A 502 -20.06 15.37 2.28
CA ALA A 502 -20.52 16.37 3.23
C ALA A 502 -20.72 15.80 4.64
N GLY A 503 -21.23 14.56 4.75
CA GLY A 503 -21.33 13.83 6.02
C GLY A 503 -19.97 13.50 6.63
N ALA A 504 -19.04 13.00 5.84
CA ALA A 504 -17.68 12.68 6.28
C ALA A 504 -16.89 13.92 6.72
N LEU A 505 -17.08 15.07 6.05
CA LEU A 505 -16.45 16.35 6.41
C LEU A 505 -16.96 16.95 7.73
N ASN A 506 -18.23 16.75 8.06
CA ASN A 506 -18.79 17.21 9.33
C ASN A 506 -18.21 16.46 10.55
N LEU A 507 -17.63 15.28 10.35
CA LEU A 507 -16.92 14.48 11.36
C LEU A 507 -15.42 14.84 11.43
N SER A 508 -14.87 15.49 10.41
CA SER A 508 -13.47 15.90 10.31
C SER A 508 -13.40 17.44 10.31
N SER A 509 -12.45 18.02 11.02
CA SER A 509 -12.27 19.47 11.26
C SER A 509 -12.62 20.43 10.11
N PRO A 510 -13.15 21.65 10.38
CA PRO A 510 -13.64 22.61 9.35
C PRO A 510 -12.63 23.04 8.29
N GLN A 511 -11.33 22.84 8.53
CA GLN A 511 -10.26 23.20 7.59
C GLN A 511 -10.21 22.29 6.35
N PHE A 512 -10.72 21.05 6.42
CA PHE A 512 -10.78 20.13 5.29
C PHE A 512 -11.92 20.43 4.31
N ALA A 513 -12.99 21.11 4.74
CA ALA A 513 -14.14 21.42 3.91
C ALA A 513 -13.81 22.34 2.72
N GLN A 514 -12.83 23.23 2.85
CA GLN A 514 -12.40 24.13 1.77
C GLN A 514 -11.54 23.43 0.70
N ILE A 515 -10.88 22.31 1.03
CA ILE A 515 -9.98 21.60 0.12
C ILE A 515 -10.76 20.64 -0.79
N VAL A 516 -11.90 20.14 -0.34
CA VAL A 516 -12.64 19.03 -0.97
C VAL A 516 -13.71 19.50 -1.96
N LEU A 517 -14.30 20.66 -1.73
CA LEU A 517 -15.27 21.27 -2.62
C LEU A 517 -14.65 22.51 -3.27
N GLN A 518 -14.43 22.47 -4.57
CA GLN A 518 -14.03 23.65 -5.34
C GLN A 518 -15.14 24.70 -5.37
N GLU A 519 -14.81 25.95 -5.67
CA GLU A 519 -15.80 27.02 -5.86
C GLU A 519 -16.88 26.57 -6.83
N GLY A 520 -18.14 26.56 -6.37
CA GLY A 520 -19.29 26.06 -7.12
C GLY A 520 -19.76 24.64 -6.76
N GLY A 521 -19.17 23.98 -5.74
CA GLY A 521 -19.58 22.65 -5.26
C GLY A 521 -19.20 21.50 -6.19
N ALA A 522 -18.21 21.71 -7.07
CA ALA A 522 -17.62 20.66 -7.90
C ALA A 522 -16.74 19.74 -7.04
N LEU A 523 -16.81 18.43 -7.30
CA LEU A 523 -15.96 17.45 -6.62
C LEU A 523 -14.56 17.47 -7.23
N LYS A 524 -13.56 17.26 -6.36
CA LYS A 524 -12.17 17.02 -6.78
C LYS A 524 -12.03 15.59 -7.27
N ASP A 525 -11.24 15.35 -8.30
CA ASP A 525 -10.82 14.01 -8.69
C ASP A 525 -10.01 13.34 -7.60
N ASN A 526 -10.13 12.01 -7.45
CA ASN A 526 -9.45 11.21 -6.41
C ASN A 526 -9.86 11.59 -4.97
N ILE A 527 -11.09 12.05 -4.79
CA ILE A 527 -11.56 12.64 -3.54
C ILE A 527 -11.39 11.72 -2.33
N LEU A 528 -11.66 10.41 -2.49
CA LEU A 528 -11.57 9.45 -1.39
C LEU A 528 -10.11 9.16 -0.99
N ALA A 529 -9.14 9.45 -1.86
CA ALA A 529 -7.73 9.27 -1.58
C ALA A 529 -7.25 10.14 -0.41
N ASP A 530 -7.83 11.32 -0.25
CA ASP A 530 -7.48 12.30 0.78
C ASP A 530 -8.06 11.94 2.16
N PHE A 531 -9.01 10.99 2.24
CA PHE A 531 -9.64 10.55 3.49
C PHE A 531 -8.92 9.36 4.13
N GLY A 532 -9.06 9.27 5.46
CA GLY A 532 -8.55 8.16 6.25
C GLY A 532 -9.27 6.82 5.99
N PRO A 533 -8.74 5.72 6.53
CA PRO A 533 -9.32 4.37 6.36
C PRO A 533 -10.77 4.27 6.83
N GLU A 534 -11.15 5.02 7.87
CA GLU A 534 -12.52 5.06 8.41
C GLU A 534 -13.53 5.55 7.38
N ALA A 535 -13.17 6.60 6.63
CA ALA A 535 -14.04 7.09 5.55
C ALA A 535 -14.18 6.06 4.40
N TRP A 536 -13.17 5.23 4.17
CA TRP A 536 -13.23 4.12 3.21
C TRP A 536 -14.16 3.01 3.68
N GLU A 537 -14.15 2.67 4.98
CA GLU A 537 -15.09 1.71 5.58
C GLU A 537 -16.52 2.24 5.54
N ASP A 538 -16.70 3.52 5.84
CA ASP A 538 -17.99 4.21 5.71
C ASP A 538 -18.45 4.26 4.26
N PHE A 539 -17.56 4.51 3.30
CA PHE A 539 -17.87 4.48 1.88
C PHE A 539 -18.27 3.08 1.43
N GLN A 540 -17.55 2.03 1.89
CA GLN A 540 -17.93 0.65 1.64
C GLN A 540 -19.36 0.37 2.13
N THR A 541 -19.65 0.68 3.39
CA THR A 541 -20.92 0.27 4.04
C THR A 541 -22.10 1.15 3.67
N LYS A 542 -21.90 2.47 3.59
CA LYS A 542 -22.94 3.47 3.38
C LYS A 542 -23.16 3.88 1.93
N PHE A 543 -22.15 3.63 1.07
CA PHE A 543 -22.23 4.00 -0.35
C PHE A 543 -22.29 2.78 -1.27
N LEU A 544 -21.33 1.84 -1.20
CA LEU A 544 -21.28 0.68 -2.08
C LEU A 544 -22.28 -0.42 -1.68
N ASP A 545 -22.30 -0.82 -0.42
CA ASP A 545 -23.10 -1.96 0.03
C ASP A 545 -24.60 -1.67 0.13
N MET A 546 -25.01 -0.41 0.23
CA MET A 546 -26.43 -0.02 0.17
C MET A 546 -27.04 -0.23 -1.22
N ASN A 547 -26.25 -0.47 -2.24
CA ASN A 547 -26.68 -0.72 -3.62
C ASN A 547 -26.81 -2.22 -3.96
N LYS A 548 -26.50 -3.11 -3.01
CA LYS A 548 -26.60 -4.58 -3.19
C LYS A 548 -28.00 -5.10 -3.23
#